data_4e2e6dfd2bcb9d157d1fdd1d90faa7ba
#
_entry.id   4e2e6dfd2bcb9d157d1fdd1d90faa7ba
#
_cell.length_a   1.000
_cell.length_b   1.000
_cell.length_c   1.000
_cell.angle_alpha   90.00
_cell.angle_beta   90.00
_cell.angle_gamma   90.00
#
_symmetry.space_group_name_H-M   'P 1'
#
loop_
_entity.id
_entity.type
_entity.pdbx_description
1 polymer ?
#
loop_
_entity_poly.entity_id
_entity_poly.type
_entity_poly.pdbx_seq_one_letter_code
_entity_poly.pdbx_strand_id
1 'polypeptide(L)'
;MIRRGAFNFVSLETLPGWDTILGLQFENLVLNNIASLIARLGLDRSLVLSATPYRKSASRTADSEAAADAGCQIDILIQLRQAMYPVEVKRRNEIGLEVIDQMKRKVASLPNPNGVSIRPVLVYDGHLSPSVVENAYFAATIPAASLLLS
;
A
#
# COMPACT_ATOMS: atom_id res chain seq x y z
N MET A 1 27.23 20.59 -6.69
CA MET A 1 26.67 19.53 -7.54
C MET A 1 25.30 19.10 -7.09
N ILE A 2 25.12 18.85 -5.84
CA ILE A 2 23.83 18.51 -5.23
C ILE A 2 22.78 19.60 -5.40
N ARG A 3 23.19 20.85 -5.50
CA ARG A 3 22.31 22.00 -5.68
C ARG A 3 21.48 21.98 -6.96
N ARG A 4 21.97 21.38 -8.03
CA ARG A 4 21.25 21.33 -9.31
C ARG A 4 20.04 20.41 -9.25
N GLY A 5 20.16 19.29 -8.57
CA GLY A 5 19.07 18.35 -8.38
C GLY A 5 17.93 18.94 -7.56
N ALA A 6 18.25 19.65 -6.47
CA ALA A 6 17.25 20.30 -5.62
C ALA A 6 16.49 21.40 -6.37
N PHE A 7 17.16 22.18 -7.17
CA PHE A 7 16.55 23.24 -7.97
C PHE A 7 15.59 22.68 -9.02
N ASN A 8 16.02 21.68 -9.77
CA ASN A 8 15.18 21.03 -10.77
C ASN A 8 13.98 20.31 -10.14
N PHE A 9 14.15 19.76 -8.96
CA PHE A 9 13.11 19.07 -8.25
C PHE A 9 11.96 20.00 -7.89
N VAL A 10 12.23 21.17 -7.34
CA VAL A 10 11.22 22.18 -7.01
C VAL A 10 10.45 22.63 -8.25
N SER A 11 11.14 22.82 -9.36
CA SER A 11 10.52 23.21 -10.63
C SER A 11 9.58 22.13 -11.17
N LEU A 12 9.94 20.86 -11.03
CA LEU A 12 9.15 19.74 -11.51
C LEU A 12 7.89 19.51 -10.69
N GLU A 13 7.92 19.77 -9.38
CA GLU A 13 6.77 19.61 -8.50
C GLU A 13 5.58 20.51 -8.87
N THR A 14 5.82 21.58 -9.61
CA THR A 14 4.76 22.49 -10.05
C THR A 14 4.09 22.07 -11.35
N LEU A 15 4.59 21.03 -12.03
CA LEU A 15 4.04 20.57 -13.30
C LEU A 15 2.76 19.76 -13.09
N PRO A 16 1.74 19.92 -13.97
CA PRO A 16 0.53 19.10 -13.92
C PRO A 16 0.87 17.61 -14.07
N GLY A 17 0.25 16.77 -13.27
CA GLY A 17 0.45 15.32 -13.29
C GLY A 17 1.71 14.83 -12.59
N TRP A 18 2.53 15.74 -12.07
CA TRP A 18 3.76 15.37 -11.36
C TRP A 18 3.48 14.49 -10.13
N ASP A 19 2.42 14.82 -9.36
CA ASP A 19 2.04 14.03 -8.19
C ASP A 19 1.69 12.60 -8.55
N THR A 20 1.01 12.37 -9.69
CA THR A 20 0.71 11.03 -10.19
C THR A 20 1.99 10.26 -10.53
N ILE A 21 2.94 10.92 -11.20
CA ILE A 21 4.24 10.32 -11.56
C ILE A 21 5.02 9.94 -10.30
N LEU A 22 5.08 10.84 -9.31
CA LEU A 22 5.75 10.59 -8.03
C LEU A 22 5.10 9.44 -7.28
N GLY A 23 3.76 9.36 -7.29
CA GLY A 23 3.04 8.26 -6.67
C GLY A 23 3.41 6.92 -7.27
N LEU A 24 3.43 6.80 -8.60
CA LEU A 24 3.82 5.58 -9.31
C LEU A 24 5.27 5.19 -9.03
N GLN A 25 6.19 6.16 -9.02
CA GLN A 25 7.59 5.91 -8.69
C GLN A 25 7.76 5.47 -7.25
N PHE A 26 6.96 6.01 -6.34
CA PHE A 26 6.98 5.65 -4.94
C PHE A 26 6.50 4.20 -4.73
N GLU A 27 5.43 3.79 -5.42
CA GLU A 27 4.98 2.40 -5.39
C GLU A 27 6.08 1.46 -5.91
N ASN A 28 6.73 1.82 -7.01
CA ASN A 28 7.84 1.05 -7.57
C ASN A 28 9.03 0.97 -6.60
N LEU A 29 9.31 2.06 -5.90
CA LEU A 29 10.37 2.07 -4.89
C LEU A 29 10.09 1.06 -3.79
N VAL A 30 8.87 1.01 -3.30
CA VAL A 30 8.47 0.04 -2.27
C VAL A 30 8.52 -1.39 -2.81
N LEU A 31 8.05 -1.61 -4.05
CA LEU A 31 8.14 -2.93 -4.72
C LEU A 31 9.58 -3.41 -4.84
N ASN A 32 10.51 -2.50 -5.16
CA ASN A 32 11.93 -2.82 -5.27
C ASN A 32 12.59 -3.11 -3.91
N ASN A 33 11.90 -2.78 -2.81
CA ASN A 33 12.41 -2.98 -1.45
C ASN A 33 11.54 -3.97 -0.64
N ILE A 34 10.92 -4.93 -1.33
CA ILE A 34 10.06 -5.94 -0.69
C ILE A 34 10.80 -6.72 0.40
N ALA A 35 12.05 -7.08 0.19
CA ALA A 35 12.83 -7.80 1.19
C ALA A 35 12.95 -6.99 2.50
N SER A 36 13.19 -5.69 2.40
CA SER A 36 13.23 -4.79 3.55
C SER A 36 11.87 -4.69 4.24
N LEU A 37 10.80 -4.65 3.46
CA LEU A 37 9.44 -4.62 3.99
C LEU A 37 9.12 -5.90 4.77
N ILE A 38 9.42 -7.05 4.21
CA ILE A 38 9.23 -8.34 4.87
C ILE A 38 10.02 -8.39 6.20
N ALA A 39 11.25 -7.93 6.18
CA ALA A 39 12.09 -7.87 7.38
C ALA A 39 11.50 -6.92 8.44
N ARG A 40 11.00 -5.75 8.03
CA ARG A 40 10.38 -4.78 8.94
C ARG A 40 9.10 -5.32 9.57
N LEU A 41 8.37 -6.19 8.88
CA LEU A 41 7.19 -6.84 9.41
C LEU A 41 7.54 -8.01 10.35
N GLY A 42 8.81 -8.34 10.49
CA GLY A 42 9.24 -9.45 11.32
C GLY A 42 8.91 -10.82 10.73
N LEU A 43 8.68 -10.89 9.43
CA LEU A 43 8.33 -12.15 8.77
C LEU A 43 9.57 -12.90 8.30
N ASP A 44 9.51 -14.21 8.41
CA ASP A 44 10.52 -15.08 7.84
C ASP A 44 10.30 -15.18 6.33
N ARG A 45 11.28 -14.71 5.56
CA ARG A 45 11.20 -14.70 4.10
C ARG A 45 10.95 -16.08 3.51
N SER A 46 11.46 -17.14 4.15
CA SER A 46 11.27 -18.52 3.71
C SER A 46 9.81 -18.98 3.79
N LEU A 47 8.99 -18.33 4.63
CA LEU A 47 7.58 -18.64 4.81
C LEU A 47 6.67 -17.83 3.90
N VAL A 48 7.21 -16.86 3.17
CA VAL A 48 6.42 -16.02 2.26
C VAL A 48 6.17 -16.78 0.96
N LEU A 49 4.90 -17.04 0.66
CA LEU A 49 4.50 -17.73 -0.57
C LEU A 49 4.54 -16.81 -1.77
N SER A 50 4.12 -15.55 -1.60
CA SER A 50 4.16 -14.53 -2.64
C SER A 50 4.14 -13.14 -2.04
N ALA A 51 4.69 -12.18 -2.77
CA ALA A 51 4.68 -10.77 -2.42
C ALA A 51 4.63 -9.96 -3.72
N THR A 52 3.42 -9.70 -4.22
CA THR A 52 3.19 -9.11 -5.53
C THR A 52 2.01 -8.15 -5.51
N PRO A 53 1.93 -7.22 -6.46
CA PRO A 53 0.71 -6.44 -6.64
C PRO A 53 -0.49 -7.35 -6.91
N TYR A 54 -1.64 -6.94 -6.42
CA TYR A 54 -2.89 -7.64 -6.62
C TYR A 54 -3.91 -6.72 -7.29
N ARG A 55 -4.57 -7.21 -8.32
CA ARG A 55 -5.65 -6.48 -8.99
C ARG A 55 -6.78 -7.43 -9.34
N LYS A 56 -7.99 -7.05 -8.94
CA LYS A 56 -9.22 -7.71 -9.36
C LYS A 56 -10.03 -6.72 -10.19
N SER A 57 -10.36 -7.09 -11.42
CA SER A 57 -11.20 -6.28 -12.28
C SER A 57 -12.64 -6.28 -11.77
N ALA A 58 -13.35 -5.15 -11.94
CA ALA A 58 -14.78 -5.10 -11.67
C ALA A 58 -15.50 -6.09 -12.57
N SER A 59 -16.29 -6.99 -11.99
CA SER A 59 -17.09 -7.92 -12.75
C SER A 59 -18.40 -7.25 -13.14
N ARG A 60 -18.65 -7.12 -14.46
CA ARG A 60 -19.93 -6.73 -15.02
C ARG A 60 -20.67 -7.99 -15.42
N THR A 61 -21.45 -8.53 -14.51
CA THR A 61 -22.46 -9.51 -14.91
C THR A 61 -23.74 -8.76 -15.21
N ALA A 62 -24.21 -8.88 -16.45
CA ALA A 62 -25.35 -8.13 -16.97
C ALA A 62 -26.69 -8.49 -16.29
N ASP A 63 -26.75 -9.54 -15.48
CA ASP A 63 -27.99 -10.14 -15.01
C ASP A 63 -28.22 -10.05 -13.49
N SER A 64 -27.38 -9.38 -12.73
CA SER A 64 -27.64 -9.22 -11.31
C SER A 64 -27.70 -7.75 -10.91
N GLU A 65 -28.83 -7.34 -10.38
CA GLU A 65 -28.97 -6.11 -9.62
C GLU A 65 -28.20 -6.16 -8.30
N ALA A 66 -27.54 -7.27 -8.01
CA ALA A 66 -26.58 -7.36 -6.91
C ALA A 66 -25.41 -6.44 -7.20
N ALA A 67 -25.05 -5.62 -6.23
CA ALA A 67 -23.99 -4.64 -6.28
C ALA A 67 -22.81 -5.14 -7.12
N ALA A 68 -22.50 -4.40 -8.19
CA ALA A 68 -21.35 -4.68 -9.01
C ALA A 68 -20.15 -4.90 -8.10
N ASP A 69 -19.51 -6.07 -8.20
CA ASP A 69 -18.32 -6.40 -7.48
C ASP A 69 -17.26 -5.36 -7.87
N ALA A 70 -17.05 -4.36 -7.01
CA ALA A 70 -16.12 -3.29 -7.29
C ALA A 70 -14.73 -3.87 -7.41
N GLY A 71 -14.00 -3.47 -8.45
CA GLY A 71 -12.62 -3.87 -8.62
C GLY A 71 -11.80 -3.50 -7.39
N CYS A 72 -10.79 -4.29 -7.10
CA CYS A 72 -9.88 -4.08 -5.99
C CYS A 72 -8.44 -4.04 -6.49
N GLN A 73 -7.70 -3.04 -6.04
CA GLN A 73 -6.25 -2.97 -6.29
C GLN A 73 -5.53 -2.86 -4.95
N ILE A 74 -4.64 -3.80 -4.69
CA ILE A 74 -3.75 -3.78 -3.54
C ILE A 74 -2.33 -3.62 -4.06
N ASP A 75 -1.61 -2.64 -3.53
CA ASP A 75 -0.30 -2.27 -4.04
C ASP A 75 0.71 -3.42 -3.91
N ILE A 76 0.68 -4.10 -2.77
CA ILE A 76 1.46 -5.33 -2.54
C ILE A 76 0.62 -6.26 -1.69
N LEU A 77 0.47 -7.50 -2.10
CA LEU A 77 -0.15 -8.54 -1.29
C LEU A 77 0.90 -9.57 -0.89
N ILE A 78 1.23 -9.61 0.39
CA ILE A 78 2.16 -10.60 0.94
C ILE A 78 1.33 -11.76 1.49
N GLN A 79 1.54 -12.96 0.95
CA GLN A 79 0.78 -14.14 1.34
C GLN A 79 1.68 -15.16 2.03
N LEU A 80 1.22 -15.60 3.20
CA LEU A 80 1.76 -16.73 3.93
C LEU A 80 0.67 -17.81 4.03
N ARG A 81 1.02 -18.97 4.54
CA ARG A 81 0.05 -20.08 4.63
C ARG A 81 -1.17 -19.76 5.50
N GLN A 82 -0.98 -19.02 6.59
CA GLN A 82 -2.05 -18.75 7.57
C GLN A 82 -2.41 -17.29 7.71
N ALA A 83 -1.77 -16.41 6.95
CA ALA A 83 -2.01 -14.98 7.01
C ALA A 83 -1.73 -14.31 5.67
N MET A 84 -2.39 -13.19 5.43
CA MET A 84 -2.03 -12.32 4.32
C MET A 84 -1.91 -10.88 4.82
N TYR A 85 -0.99 -10.15 4.21
CA TYR A 85 -0.69 -8.77 4.54
C TYR A 85 -0.96 -7.92 3.30
N PRO A 86 -2.17 -7.36 3.15
CA PRO A 86 -2.41 -6.36 2.11
C PRO A 86 -1.72 -5.05 2.49
N VAL A 87 -0.85 -4.57 1.63
CA VAL A 87 -0.05 -3.38 1.86
C VAL A 87 -0.55 -2.24 1.00
N GLU A 88 -0.94 -1.14 1.63
CA GLU A 88 -1.26 0.12 0.99
C GLU A 88 -0.04 1.02 1.04
N VAL A 89 0.30 1.63 -0.10
CA VAL A 89 1.41 2.57 -0.22
C VAL A 89 0.82 3.95 -0.47
N LYS A 90 1.08 4.91 0.44
CA LYS A 90 0.56 6.26 0.36
C LYS A 90 1.66 7.30 0.45
N ARG A 91 1.64 8.24 -0.47
CA ARG A 91 2.47 9.43 -0.45
C ARG A 91 1.55 10.66 -0.50
N ARG A 92 1.42 11.34 0.63
CA ARG A 92 0.60 12.56 0.78
C ARG A 92 1.20 13.45 1.86
N ASN A 93 0.93 14.75 1.79
CA ASN A 93 1.34 15.68 2.85
C ASN A 93 0.65 15.33 4.18
N GLU A 94 -0.62 14.99 4.13
CA GLU A 94 -1.41 14.58 5.30
C GLU A 94 -2.15 13.29 5.00
N ILE A 95 -2.02 12.31 5.88
CA ILE A 95 -2.69 11.01 5.79
C ILE A 95 -3.61 10.88 7.01
N GLY A 96 -4.91 10.91 6.78
CA GLY A 96 -5.93 10.86 7.81
C GLY A 96 -6.70 9.55 7.83
N LEU A 97 -7.81 9.55 8.58
CA LEU A 97 -8.65 8.35 8.80
C LEU A 97 -9.25 7.77 7.52
N GLU A 98 -9.34 8.53 6.45
CA GLU A 98 -9.87 8.06 5.17
C GLU A 98 -9.07 6.88 4.61
N VAL A 99 -7.79 6.77 4.95
CA VAL A 99 -6.96 5.64 4.50
C VAL A 99 -7.44 4.31 5.10
N ILE A 100 -7.97 4.36 6.31
CA ILE A 100 -8.54 3.18 6.97
C ILE A 100 -9.81 2.71 6.24
N ASP A 101 -10.72 3.63 5.94
CA ASP A 101 -11.96 3.30 5.24
C ASP A 101 -11.68 2.75 3.83
N GLN A 102 -10.73 3.34 3.14
CA GLN A 102 -10.28 2.87 1.83
C GLN A 102 -9.73 1.45 1.91
N MET A 103 -8.90 1.18 2.92
CA MET A 103 -8.31 -0.15 3.10
C MET A 103 -9.35 -1.19 3.49
N LYS A 104 -10.31 -0.83 4.34
CA LYS A 104 -11.42 -1.73 4.71
C LYS A 104 -12.21 -2.18 3.50
N ARG A 105 -12.48 -1.28 2.56
CA ARG A 105 -13.18 -1.60 1.32
C ARG A 105 -12.38 -2.55 0.44
N LYS A 106 -11.08 -2.32 0.33
CA LYS A 106 -10.18 -3.20 -0.44
C LYS A 106 -10.12 -4.60 0.17
N VAL A 107 -9.97 -4.69 1.49
CA VAL A 107 -9.94 -5.96 2.21
C VAL A 107 -11.25 -6.71 2.05
N ALA A 108 -12.39 -6.02 2.09
CA ALA A 108 -13.71 -6.65 1.91
C ALA A 108 -13.85 -7.28 0.52
N SER A 109 -13.18 -6.73 -0.50
CA SER A 109 -13.20 -7.26 -1.87
C SER A 109 -12.15 -8.33 -2.12
N LEU A 110 -11.26 -8.58 -1.15
CA LEU A 110 -10.16 -9.52 -1.31
C LEU A 110 -10.64 -10.96 -1.10
N PRO A 111 -10.46 -11.87 -2.08
CA PRO A 111 -10.82 -13.26 -1.89
C PRO A 111 -10.03 -13.91 -0.76
N ASN A 112 -10.72 -14.59 0.13
CA ASN A 112 -10.10 -15.29 1.24
C ASN A 112 -10.86 -16.60 1.51
N PRO A 113 -10.80 -17.57 0.56
CA PRO A 113 -11.58 -18.79 0.66
C PRO A 113 -11.19 -19.68 1.83
N ASN A 114 -9.93 -19.61 2.27
CA ASN A 114 -9.41 -20.42 3.35
C ASN A 114 -9.56 -19.77 4.74
N GLY A 115 -10.11 -18.53 4.78
CA GLY A 115 -10.32 -17.83 6.04
C GLY A 115 -9.04 -17.50 6.80
N VAL A 116 -7.94 -17.21 6.09
CA VAL A 116 -6.69 -16.84 6.73
C VAL A 116 -6.78 -15.47 7.39
N SER A 117 -5.92 -15.21 8.36
CA SER A 117 -5.85 -13.90 9.03
C SER A 117 -5.42 -12.81 8.05
N ILE A 118 -6.18 -11.72 7.99
CA ILE A 118 -5.83 -10.56 7.15
C ILE A 118 -5.26 -9.48 8.06
N ARG A 119 -4.04 -9.04 7.76
CA ARG A 119 -3.29 -8.06 8.55
C ARG A 119 -2.87 -6.89 7.67
N PRO A 120 -3.68 -5.82 7.58
CA PRO A 120 -3.39 -4.68 6.73
C PRO A 120 -2.13 -3.94 7.17
N VAL A 121 -1.37 -3.44 6.21
CA VAL A 121 -0.13 -2.68 6.43
C VAL A 121 -0.20 -1.38 5.64
N LEU A 122 0.24 -0.29 6.25
CA LEU A 122 0.41 0.99 5.60
C LEU A 122 1.89 1.35 5.50
N VAL A 123 2.36 1.55 4.29
CA VAL A 123 3.68 2.14 4.01
C VAL A 123 3.43 3.56 3.53
N TYR A 124 4.04 4.55 4.17
CA TYR A 124 3.69 5.93 3.91
C TYR A 124 4.91 6.85 3.83
N ASP A 125 4.71 7.94 3.08
CA ASP A 125 5.57 9.11 3.08
C ASP A 125 4.68 10.35 3.26
N GLY A 126 5.02 11.18 4.26
CA GLY A 126 4.24 12.35 4.65
C GLY A 126 3.88 12.32 6.12
N HIS A 127 2.95 13.18 6.51
CA HIS A 127 2.50 13.27 7.91
C HIS A 127 1.33 12.31 8.14
N LEU A 128 1.56 11.32 9.00
CA LEU A 128 0.51 10.39 9.42
C LEU A 128 -0.22 10.95 10.64
N SER A 129 -1.54 11.12 10.51
CA SER A 129 -2.35 11.58 11.63
C SER A 129 -2.24 10.61 12.81
N PRO A 130 -2.06 11.12 14.05
CA PRO A 130 -2.05 10.27 15.24
C PRO A 130 -3.31 9.41 15.38
N SER A 131 -4.45 9.88 14.86
CA SER A 131 -5.72 9.14 14.89
C SER A 131 -5.63 7.80 14.12
N VAL A 132 -4.83 7.73 13.05
CA VAL A 132 -4.64 6.49 12.29
C VAL A 132 -3.92 5.45 13.13
N VAL A 133 -2.88 5.87 13.85
CA VAL A 133 -2.10 4.98 14.72
C VAL A 133 -2.94 4.54 15.92
N GLU A 134 -3.66 5.46 16.55
CA GLU A 134 -4.50 5.20 17.71
C GLU A 134 -5.66 4.25 17.41
N ASN A 135 -6.16 4.29 16.17
CA ASN A 135 -7.23 3.39 15.74
C ASN A 135 -6.81 1.92 15.75
N ALA A 136 -5.50 1.65 15.59
CA ALA A 136 -4.93 0.30 15.58
C ALA A 136 -5.52 -0.64 14.52
N TYR A 137 -6.08 -0.09 13.44
CA TYR A 137 -6.58 -0.90 12.33
C TYR A 137 -5.46 -1.59 11.57
N PHE A 138 -4.39 -0.86 11.25
CA PHE A 138 -3.25 -1.43 10.56
C PHE A 138 -2.40 -2.27 11.52
N ALA A 139 -2.01 -3.45 11.08
CA ALA A 139 -1.08 -4.31 11.83
C ALA A 139 0.30 -3.63 11.96
N ALA A 140 0.67 -2.83 10.97
CA ALA A 140 1.89 -2.02 10.99
C ALA A 140 1.71 -0.76 10.15
N THR A 141 2.32 0.34 10.61
CA THR A 141 2.48 1.58 9.84
C THR A 141 3.97 1.84 9.71
N ILE A 142 4.47 1.88 8.48
CA ILE A 142 5.92 1.90 8.20
C ILE A 142 6.26 3.12 7.37
N PRO A 143 7.09 4.04 7.89
CA PRO A 143 7.62 5.13 7.07
C PRO A 143 8.47 4.55 5.95
N ALA A 144 8.22 4.95 4.71
CA ALA A 144 8.94 4.42 3.55
C ALA A 144 10.45 4.65 3.64
N ALA A 145 10.87 5.76 4.24
CA ALA A 145 12.28 6.06 4.44
C ALA A 145 13.01 4.95 5.22
N SER A 146 12.31 4.26 6.14
CA SER A 146 12.91 3.19 6.93
C SER A 146 13.25 1.95 6.11
N LEU A 147 12.63 1.77 4.95
CA LEU A 147 12.92 0.65 4.05
C LEU A 147 14.24 0.85 3.30
N LEU A 148 14.66 2.10 3.13
CA LEU A 148 15.86 2.45 2.40
C LEU A 148 17.11 2.40 3.27
N LEU A 149 16.95 2.34 4.58
CA LEU A 149 18.05 2.38 5.56
C LEU A 149 18.49 1.00 6.03
N SER A 150 17.86 -0.03 5.54
CA SER A 150 18.18 -1.41 5.93
C SER A 150 19.27 -2.01 5.08
#